data_4be87d43b9163e67ed552120945da3a4
#
_entry.id   4be87d43b9163e67ed552120945da3a4
#
_cell.length_a   1.000
_cell.length_b   1.000
_cell.length_c   1.000
_cell.angle_alpha   90.00
_cell.angle_beta   90.00
_cell.angle_gamma   90.00
#
_symmetry.space_group_name_H-M   'P 1'
#
loop_
_entity.id
_entity.type
_entity.pdbx_description
1 polymer ?
#
loop_
_entity_poly.entity_id
_entity_poly.type
_entity_poly.pdbx_seq_one_letter_code
_entity_poly.pdbx_strand_id
1 'polypeptide(L)'
;MPSTSEVGHAKNVANFADIIAYCTAYGTTYNPSKTALQLTSLNALLTSAQTEIANVTTAKNTFDTVTGDRQLAFEPLKSLATKILNYISVTDATSQTIADAKTINNKLQGRRATPIDTTTPPPSEGAGGGISVSRQSYDSLTENFSASIDLVSSIPSYTPNETELTVDSLTTFRDNLQTANTDVINAEVAYSNARISRDNILYSENTGLVDTALD
;
A
#
# COMPACT_ATOMS: atom_id res chain seq x y z
N MET A 1 -25.41 -13.83 28.63
CA MET A 1 -24.13 -13.55 29.35
C MET A 1 -23.18 -12.98 28.36
N PRO A 2 -22.47 -11.88 28.64
CA PRO A 2 -21.40 -11.43 27.75
C PRO A 2 -20.35 -12.52 27.65
N SER A 3 -19.79 -12.71 26.45
CA SER A 3 -18.72 -13.68 26.20
C SER A 3 -17.52 -13.36 27.10
N THR A 4 -17.07 -14.34 27.90
CA THR A 4 -15.86 -14.20 28.75
C THR A 4 -14.57 -14.40 27.97
N SER A 5 -14.64 -14.60 26.66
CA SER A 5 -13.48 -14.86 25.77
C SER A 5 -13.13 -13.67 24.87
N GLU A 6 -13.42 -12.43 25.26
CA GLU A 6 -12.87 -11.27 24.55
C GLU A 6 -11.36 -11.21 24.79
N VAL A 7 -10.63 -11.70 23.80
CA VAL A 7 -9.17 -11.57 23.72
C VAL A 7 -8.84 -10.56 22.64
N GLY A 8 -8.06 -9.53 22.96
CA GLY A 8 -7.63 -8.53 22.00
C GLY A 8 -6.72 -7.49 22.68
N HIS A 9 -5.92 -6.81 21.86
CA HIS A 9 -4.94 -5.84 22.37
C HIS A 9 -5.59 -4.78 23.29
N ALA A 10 -6.69 -4.18 22.84
CA ALA A 10 -7.42 -3.16 23.63
C ALA A 10 -7.98 -3.74 24.93
N LYS A 11 -8.46 -5.00 24.92
CA LYS A 11 -8.98 -5.67 26.12
C LYS A 11 -7.87 -5.95 27.13
N ASN A 12 -6.69 -6.38 26.67
CA ASN A 12 -5.53 -6.59 27.57
C ASN A 12 -5.13 -5.29 28.26
N VAL A 13 -5.12 -4.17 27.52
CA VAL A 13 -4.82 -2.86 28.09
C VAL A 13 -5.89 -2.40 29.08
N ALA A 14 -7.17 -2.63 28.80
CA ALA A 14 -8.26 -2.34 29.74
C ALA A 14 -8.16 -3.17 31.01
N ASN A 15 -7.94 -4.49 30.90
CA ASN A 15 -7.74 -5.36 32.06
C ASN A 15 -6.52 -4.93 32.89
N PHE A 16 -5.43 -4.49 32.24
CA PHE A 16 -4.25 -4.00 32.97
C PHE A 16 -4.55 -2.69 33.71
N ALA A 17 -5.35 -1.80 33.12
CA ALA A 17 -5.82 -0.60 33.82
C ALA A 17 -6.67 -0.94 35.05
N ASP A 18 -7.54 -1.96 34.96
CA ASP A 18 -8.33 -2.45 36.10
C ASP A 18 -7.41 -2.98 37.21
N ILE A 19 -6.37 -3.77 36.87
CA ILE A 19 -5.36 -4.26 37.86
C ILE A 19 -4.71 -3.07 38.57
N ILE A 20 -4.27 -2.05 37.85
CA ILE A 20 -3.66 -0.84 38.44
C ILE A 20 -4.63 -0.14 39.38
N ALA A 21 -5.93 -0.07 39.03
CA ALA A 21 -6.94 0.53 39.89
C ALA A 21 -7.08 -0.23 41.22
N TYR A 22 -7.09 -1.57 41.18
CA TYR A 22 -7.10 -2.40 42.39
C TYR A 22 -5.83 -2.20 43.23
N CYS A 23 -4.63 -2.25 42.60
CA CYS A 23 -3.37 -1.99 43.30
C CYS A 23 -3.36 -0.61 43.97
N THR A 24 -3.91 0.40 43.31
CA THR A 24 -4.03 1.76 43.85
C THR A 24 -4.99 1.78 45.06
N ALA A 25 -6.10 1.06 44.99
CA ALA A 25 -7.08 1.00 46.09
C ALA A 25 -6.52 0.34 47.37
N TYR A 26 -5.53 -0.55 47.25
CA TYR A 26 -4.84 -1.12 48.43
C TYR A 26 -3.95 -0.10 49.15
N GLY A 27 -3.68 1.06 48.58
CA GLY A 27 -2.87 2.13 49.20
C GLY A 27 -1.49 1.66 49.64
N THR A 28 -1.10 1.97 50.87
CA THR A 28 0.23 1.61 51.44
C THR A 28 0.44 0.12 51.62
N THR A 29 -0.60 -0.70 51.56
CA THR A 29 -0.50 -2.18 51.66
C THR A 29 0.09 -2.78 50.39
N TYR A 30 -0.10 -2.12 49.23
CA TYR A 30 0.55 -2.51 47.99
C TYR A 30 1.96 -1.93 47.93
N ASN A 31 2.92 -2.75 48.31
CA ASN A 31 4.34 -2.35 48.37
C ASN A 31 5.25 -3.45 47.79
N PRO A 32 5.22 -3.67 46.46
CA PRO A 32 6.02 -4.69 45.81
C PRO A 32 7.52 -4.34 45.85
N SER A 33 8.39 -5.32 46.10
CA SER A 33 9.83 -5.16 46.05
C SER A 33 10.38 -5.08 44.59
N LYS A 34 9.66 -5.67 43.63
CA LYS A 34 10.01 -5.65 42.22
C LYS A 34 9.64 -4.30 41.63
N THR A 35 10.63 -3.54 41.14
CA THR A 35 10.43 -2.17 40.61
C THR A 35 9.40 -2.12 39.49
N ALA A 36 9.37 -3.16 38.62
CA ALA A 36 8.42 -3.25 37.52
C ALA A 36 6.96 -3.26 37.97
N LEU A 37 6.67 -3.75 39.19
CA LEU A 37 5.33 -3.83 39.78
C LEU A 37 4.93 -2.57 40.56
N GLN A 38 5.85 -1.61 40.77
CA GLN A 38 5.48 -0.35 41.42
C GLN A 38 4.49 0.45 40.59
N LEU A 39 3.54 1.13 41.23
CA LEU A 39 2.47 1.88 40.56
C LEU A 39 2.98 2.85 39.50
N THR A 40 4.13 3.48 39.73
CA THR A 40 4.74 4.39 38.73
C THR A 40 5.12 3.64 37.45
N SER A 41 5.74 2.46 37.58
CA SER A 41 6.16 1.62 36.44
C SER A 41 4.95 1.04 35.71
N LEU A 42 3.94 0.56 36.45
CA LEU A 42 2.70 0.03 35.88
C LEU A 42 1.95 1.12 35.08
N ASN A 43 1.83 2.33 35.61
CA ASN A 43 1.20 3.45 34.91
C ASN A 43 1.99 3.88 33.66
N ALA A 44 3.33 3.86 33.72
CA ALA A 44 4.17 4.13 32.55
C ALA A 44 3.97 3.08 31.46
N LEU A 45 3.91 1.79 31.81
CA LEU A 45 3.66 0.70 30.87
C LEU A 45 2.25 0.79 30.25
N LEU A 46 1.23 1.12 31.07
CA LEU A 46 -0.13 1.36 30.60
C LEU A 46 -0.18 2.49 29.56
N THR A 47 0.47 3.60 29.86
CA THR A 47 0.53 4.77 28.95
C THR A 47 1.21 4.39 27.63
N SER A 48 2.32 3.68 27.71
CA SER A 48 3.04 3.19 26.53
C SER A 48 2.15 2.27 25.69
N ALA A 49 1.46 1.31 26.31
CA ALA A 49 0.56 0.38 25.61
C ALA A 49 -0.61 1.09 24.93
N GLN A 50 -1.23 2.08 25.59
CA GLN A 50 -2.29 2.90 25.01
C GLN A 50 -1.79 3.71 23.81
N THR A 51 -0.57 4.28 23.92
CA THR A 51 0.07 5.03 22.84
C THR A 51 0.33 4.14 21.62
N GLU A 52 0.87 2.94 21.83
CA GLU A 52 1.16 2.05 20.71
C GLU A 52 -0.11 1.52 20.01
N ILE A 53 -1.21 1.30 20.74
CA ILE A 53 -2.51 0.99 20.12
C ILE A 53 -3.00 2.18 19.25
N ALA A 54 -2.86 3.39 19.74
CA ALA A 54 -3.23 4.59 18.99
C ALA A 54 -2.35 4.77 17.74
N ASN A 55 -1.05 4.53 17.86
CA ASN A 55 -0.09 4.57 16.75
C ASN A 55 -0.46 3.59 15.64
N VAL A 56 -0.86 2.36 15.97
CA VAL A 56 -1.33 1.36 14.99
C VAL A 56 -2.57 1.86 14.26
N THR A 57 -3.53 2.45 14.98
CA THR A 57 -4.75 3.00 14.37
C THR A 57 -4.42 4.15 13.41
N THR A 58 -3.56 5.07 13.83
CA THR A 58 -3.11 6.21 13.01
C THR A 58 -2.39 5.72 11.74
N ALA A 59 -1.43 4.80 11.88
CA ALA A 59 -0.67 4.26 10.77
C ALA A 59 -1.58 3.50 9.78
N LYS A 60 -2.56 2.74 10.29
CA LYS A 60 -3.55 2.07 9.45
C LYS A 60 -4.40 3.07 8.65
N ASN A 61 -4.90 4.12 9.29
CA ASN A 61 -5.70 5.13 8.61
C ASN A 61 -4.88 5.84 7.52
N THR A 62 -3.60 6.13 7.78
CA THR A 62 -2.70 6.69 6.77
C THR A 62 -2.54 5.74 5.58
N PHE A 63 -2.28 4.44 5.84
CA PHE A 63 -2.15 3.42 4.79
C PHE A 63 -3.43 3.30 3.94
N ASP A 64 -4.60 3.28 4.59
CA ASP A 64 -5.90 3.21 3.89
C ASP A 64 -6.10 4.46 3.00
N THR A 65 -5.76 5.66 3.51
CA THR A 65 -5.88 6.93 2.77
C THR A 65 -4.98 6.94 1.53
N VAL A 66 -3.68 6.71 1.68
CA VAL A 66 -2.75 6.75 0.52
C VAL A 66 -3.03 5.64 -0.49
N THR A 67 -3.61 4.51 -0.04
CA THR A 67 -4.07 3.44 -0.94
C THR A 67 -5.24 3.93 -1.81
N GLY A 68 -6.18 4.66 -1.24
CA GLY A 68 -7.26 5.33 -1.99
C GLY A 68 -6.73 6.40 -2.94
N ASP A 69 -5.81 7.23 -2.47
CA ASP A 69 -5.19 8.30 -3.28
C ASP A 69 -4.45 7.72 -4.49
N ARG A 70 -3.74 6.59 -4.32
CA ARG A 70 -3.12 5.88 -5.45
C ARG A 70 -4.16 5.41 -6.46
N GLN A 71 -5.27 4.84 -6.02
CA GLN A 71 -6.34 4.41 -6.94
C GLN A 71 -6.87 5.59 -7.76
N LEU A 72 -7.13 6.73 -7.11
CA LEU A 72 -7.58 7.96 -7.77
C LEU A 72 -6.52 8.52 -8.74
N ALA A 73 -5.24 8.51 -8.36
CA ALA A 73 -4.15 8.97 -9.23
C ALA A 73 -4.06 8.16 -10.52
N PHE A 74 -4.30 6.84 -10.47
CA PHE A 74 -4.24 5.95 -11.63
C PHE A 74 -5.52 5.92 -12.46
N GLU A 75 -6.64 6.45 -11.97
CA GLU A 75 -7.94 6.42 -12.67
C GLU A 75 -7.86 7.04 -14.08
N PRO A 76 -7.21 8.22 -14.31
CA PRO A 76 -7.17 8.85 -15.65
C PRO A 76 -6.24 8.14 -16.63
N LEU A 77 -5.34 7.26 -16.18
CA LEU A 77 -4.22 6.71 -16.97
C LEU A 77 -4.67 6.07 -18.29
N LYS A 78 -5.69 5.23 -18.25
CA LYS A 78 -6.17 4.49 -19.43
C LYS A 78 -6.80 5.42 -20.48
N SER A 79 -7.53 6.42 -20.02
CA SER A 79 -8.10 7.45 -20.90
C SER A 79 -7.00 8.29 -21.54
N LEU A 80 -6.03 8.74 -20.74
CA LEU A 80 -4.89 9.54 -21.20
C LEU A 80 -4.05 8.76 -22.23
N ALA A 81 -3.76 7.49 -21.97
CA ALA A 81 -3.03 6.62 -22.91
C ALA A 81 -3.76 6.48 -24.27
N THR A 82 -5.10 6.43 -24.25
CA THR A 82 -5.89 6.40 -25.48
C THR A 82 -5.82 7.73 -26.24
N LYS A 83 -5.86 8.87 -25.52
CA LYS A 83 -5.72 10.20 -26.13
C LYS A 83 -4.34 10.38 -26.78
N ILE A 84 -3.27 9.94 -26.10
CA ILE A 84 -1.91 9.95 -26.66
C ILE A 84 -1.84 9.15 -27.96
N LEU A 85 -2.36 7.91 -27.97
CA LEU A 85 -2.36 7.08 -29.17
C LEU A 85 -3.15 7.75 -30.32
N ASN A 86 -4.32 8.32 -30.04
CA ASN A 86 -5.12 9.00 -31.04
C ASN A 86 -4.37 10.20 -31.62
N TYR A 87 -3.68 10.98 -30.78
CA TYR A 87 -2.89 12.11 -31.23
C TYR A 87 -1.72 11.65 -32.13
N ILE A 88 -0.93 10.65 -31.71
CA ILE A 88 0.15 10.08 -32.54
C ILE A 88 -0.38 9.63 -33.93
N SER A 89 -1.58 9.05 -33.98
CA SER A 89 -2.16 8.52 -35.21
C SER A 89 -2.49 9.61 -36.25
N VAL A 90 -2.55 10.89 -35.90
CA VAL A 90 -2.79 12.04 -36.78
C VAL A 90 -1.54 12.89 -37.02
N THR A 91 -0.38 12.49 -36.47
CA THR A 91 0.93 13.11 -36.72
C THR A 91 1.60 12.48 -37.95
N ASP A 92 2.74 13.04 -38.39
CA ASP A 92 3.58 12.47 -39.44
C ASP A 92 4.46 11.30 -38.94
N ALA A 93 4.05 10.63 -37.87
CA ALA A 93 4.75 9.47 -37.34
C ALA A 93 4.69 8.30 -38.32
N THR A 94 5.77 7.51 -38.36
CA THR A 94 5.82 6.32 -39.23
C THR A 94 4.77 5.28 -38.80
N SER A 95 4.33 4.43 -39.72
CA SER A 95 3.42 3.32 -39.44
C SER A 95 3.96 2.38 -38.35
N GLN A 96 5.29 2.22 -38.28
CA GLN A 96 5.94 1.44 -37.22
C GLN A 96 5.78 2.13 -35.86
N THR A 97 6.04 3.43 -35.77
CA THR A 97 5.88 4.21 -34.53
C THR A 97 4.43 4.15 -34.02
N ILE A 98 3.44 4.24 -34.92
CA ILE A 98 2.02 4.10 -34.57
C ILE A 98 1.72 2.68 -34.05
N ALA A 99 2.33 1.63 -34.64
CA ALA A 99 2.15 0.26 -34.19
C ALA A 99 2.79 0.04 -32.79
N ASP A 100 3.95 0.65 -32.52
CA ASP A 100 4.60 0.61 -31.22
C ASP A 100 3.75 1.33 -30.17
N ALA A 101 3.23 2.52 -30.46
CA ALA A 101 2.28 3.25 -29.60
C ALA A 101 1.03 2.41 -29.26
N LYS A 102 0.50 1.72 -30.25
CA LYS A 102 -0.66 0.82 -30.09
C LYS A 102 -0.34 -0.35 -29.17
N THR A 103 0.87 -0.89 -29.28
CA THR A 103 1.36 -1.98 -28.41
C THR A 103 1.49 -1.52 -26.96
N ILE A 104 2.05 -0.33 -26.73
CA ILE A 104 2.15 0.26 -25.37
C ILE A 104 0.75 0.53 -24.82
N ASN A 105 -0.14 1.16 -25.60
CA ASN A 105 -1.51 1.40 -25.16
C ASN A 105 -2.25 0.09 -24.81
N ASN A 106 -2.09 -0.98 -25.59
CA ASN A 106 -2.70 -2.27 -25.26
C ASN A 106 -2.20 -2.83 -23.90
N LYS A 107 -0.91 -2.65 -23.58
CA LYS A 107 -0.37 -3.05 -22.26
C LYS A 107 -1.01 -2.22 -21.13
N LEU A 108 -1.15 -0.90 -21.32
CA LEU A 108 -1.82 -0.01 -20.35
C LEU A 108 -3.30 -0.34 -20.17
N GLN A 109 -3.99 -0.73 -21.25
CA GLN A 109 -5.40 -1.14 -21.22
C GLN A 109 -5.60 -2.55 -20.62
N GLY A 110 -4.54 -3.32 -20.46
CA GLY A 110 -4.63 -4.73 -20.03
C GLY A 110 -5.10 -5.69 -21.12
N ARG A 111 -4.97 -5.28 -22.38
CA ARG A 111 -5.37 -6.12 -23.54
C ARG A 111 -4.25 -7.08 -23.90
N ARG A 112 -4.62 -8.32 -24.25
CA ARG A 112 -3.65 -9.29 -24.81
C ARG A 112 -3.14 -8.81 -26.15
N ALA A 113 -1.83 -9.00 -26.38
CA ALA A 113 -1.20 -8.70 -27.66
C ALA A 113 -1.68 -9.65 -28.80
N THR A 114 -2.01 -10.89 -28.45
CA THR A 114 -2.50 -11.92 -29.41
C THR A 114 -3.80 -12.54 -28.88
N PRO A 115 -4.86 -12.62 -29.68
CA PRO A 115 -6.06 -13.40 -29.34
C PRO A 115 -5.67 -14.86 -29.10
N ILE A 116 -6.33 -15.54 -28.16
CA ILE A 116 -6.20 -16.99 -28.04
C ILE A 116 -6.93 -17.58 -29.23
N ASP A 117 -6.23 -18.30 -30.09
CA ASP A 117 -6.86 -19.12 -31.12
C ASP A 117 -7.56 -20.32 -30.45
N THR A 118 -8.89 -20.18 -30.31
CA THR A 118 -9.72 -21.23 -29.71
C THR A 118 -10.05 -22.35 -30.70
N THR A 119 -9.56 -22.28 -31.94
CA THR A 119 -9.82 -23.29 -32.98
C THR A 119 -8.78 -24.42 -32.97
N THR A 120 -7.64 -24.22 -32.31
CA THR A 120 -6.63 -25.27 -32.09
C THR A 120 -6.89 -26.02 -30.80
N PRO A 121 -6.87 -27.37 -30.78
CA PRO A 121 -6.94 -28.14 -29.54
C PRO A 121 -5.82 -27.70 -28.58
N PRO A 122 -6.04 -27.74 -27.25
CA PRO A 122 -4.97 -27.41 -26.30
C PRO A 122 -3.75 -28.31 -26.60
N PRO A 123 -2.54 -27.72 -26.64
CA PRO A 123 -1.33 -28.49 -26.84
C PRO A 123 -1.23 -29.56 -25.74
N SER A 124 -0.86 -30.80 -26.12
CA SER A 124 -0.58 -31.88 -25.20
C SER A 124 0.42 -31.42 -24.14
N GLU A 125 0.28 -31.91 -22.90
CA GLU A 125 1.14 -31.60 -21.76
C GLU A 125 2.63 -31.59 -22.20
N GLY A 126 3.26 -30.40 -22.14
CA GLY A 126 4.67 -30.19 -22.51
C GLY A 126 4.95 -29.08 -23.52
N ALA A 127 3.97 -28.57 -24.26
CA ALA A 127 4.15 -27.39 -25.08
C ALA A 127 3.85 -26.15 -24.21
N GLY A 128 4.86 -25.33 -23.91
CA GLY A 128 4.79 -24.14 -23.06
C GLY A 128 3.71 -23.19 -23.53
N GLY A 129 2.51 -23.36 -23.00
CA GLY A 129 1.43 -22.37 -23.12
C GLY A 129 1.94 -21.08 -22.50
N GLY A 130 2.03 -20.01 -23.31
CA GLY A 130 2.57 -18.74 -22.86
C GLY A 130 1.90 -18.28 -21.58
N ILE A 131 2.68 -18.22 -20.51
CA ILE A 131 2.22 -17.71 -19.22
C ILE A 131 1.76 -16.28 -19.45
N SER A 132 0.45 -16.04 -19.33
CA SER A 132 -0.11 -14.69 -19.40
C SER A 132 0.30 -13.95 -18.14
N VAL A 133 1.39 -13.20 -18.20
CA VAL A 133 1.79 -12.29 -17.11
C VAL A 133 0.90 -11.07 -17.21
N SER A 134 0.01 -10.90 -16.22
CA SER A 134 -0.75 -9.66 -16.07
C SER A 134 0.22 -8.52 -15.76
N ARG A 135 0.34 -7.55 -16.67
CA ARG A 135 1.15 -6.33 -16.50
C ARG A 135 0.28 -5.16 -16.01
N GLN A 136 -0.63 -5.45 -15.09
CA GLN A 136 -1.58 -4.48 -14.54
C GLN A 136 -1.25 -4.09 -13.09
N SER A 137 -0.05 -4.45 -12.58
CA SER A 137 0.44 -3.86 -11.33
C SER A 137 0.69 -2.35 -11.53
N TYR A 138 0.56 -1.58 -10.48
CA TYR A 138 0.81 -0.14 -10.52
C TYR A 138 2.21 0.20 -11.04
N ASP A 139 3.23 -0.59 -10.68
CA ASP A 139 4.60 -0.43 -11.17
C ASP A 139 4.69 -0.69 -12.68
N SER A 140 4.09 -1.79 -13.16
CA SER A 140 4.05 -2.10 -14.59
C SER A 140 3.27 -1.07 -15.41
N LEU A 141 2.21 -0.50 -14.84
CA LEU A 141 1.45 0.59 -15.46
C LEU A 141 2.30 1.85 -15.56
N THR A 142 3.03 2.22 -14.51
CA THR A 142 3.93 3.37 -14.50
C THR A 142 5.09 3.19 -15.48
N GLU A 143 5.69 2.00 -15.55
CA GLU A 143 6.74 1.65 -16.52
C GLU A 143 6.23 1.77 -17.97
N ASN A 144 5.08 1.17 -18.29
CA ASN A 144 4.49 1.25 -19.62
C ASN A 144 4.10 2.70 -19.99
N PHE A 145 3.67 3.51 -19.00
CA PHE A 145 3.38 4.91 -19.25
C PHE A 145 4.66 5.72 -19.49
N SER A 146 5.76 5.43 -18.80
CA SER A 146 7.09 6.01 -19.08
C SER A 146 7.53 5.69 -20.51
N ALA A 147 7.37 4.43 -20.95
CA ALA A 147 7.67 4.07 -22.35
C ALA A 147 6.81 4.83 -23.37
N SER A 148 5.57 5.20 -23.00
CA SER A 148 4.72 6.05 -23.83
C SER A 148 5.26 7.48 -23.96
N ILE A 149 5.79 8.05 -22.86
CA ILE A 149 6.40 9.38 -22.83
C ILE A 149 7.70 9.40 -23.66
N ASP A 150 8.52 8.39 -23.52
CA ASP A 150 9.77 8.25 -24.30
C ASP A 150 9.46 8.19 -25.80
N LEU A 151 8.41 7.43 -26.18
CA LEU A 151 7.99 7.33 -27.57
C LEU A 151 7.52 8.68 -28.10
N VAL A 152 6.63 9.41 -27.42
CA VAL A 152 6.13 10.72 -27.90
C VAL A 152 7.25 11.76 -27.94
N SER A 153 8.21 11.70 -27.02
CA SER A 153 9.38 12.58 -27.00
C SER A 153 10.30 12.37 -28.21
N SER A 154 10.26 11.19 -28.82
CA SER A 154 11.04 10.84 -30.03
C SER A 154 10.38 11.30 -31.35
N ILE A 155 9.13 11.78 -31.31
CA ILE A 155 8.37 12.17 -32.49
C ILE A 155 8.43 13.71 -32.67
N PRO A 156 9.19 14.26 -33.64
CA PRO A 156 9.32 15.72 -33.82
C PRO A 156 8.00 16.43 -34.10
N SER A 157 7.03 15.75 -34.74
CA SER A 157 5.70 16.28 -35.03
C SER A 157 4.70 16.15 -33.89
N TYR A 158 5.13 15.66 -32.72
CA TYR A 158 4.28 15.58 -31.52
C TYR A 158 4.23 16.95 -30.82
N THR A 159 3.30 17.80 -31.24
CA THR A 159 3.11 19.17 -30.73
C THR A 159 1.64 19.41 -30.37
N PRO A 160 1.12 18.74 -29.32
CA PRO A 160 -0.28 18.84 -28.95
C PRO A 160 -0.66 20.24 -28.48
N ASN A 161 -1.87 20.69 -28.86
CA ASN A 161 -2.47 21.91 -28.35
C ASN A 161 -3.09 21.70 -26.95
N GLU A 162 -3.47 20.46 -26.64
CA GLU A 162 -4.03 20.09 -25.36
C GLU A 162 -2.90 20.02 -24.31
N THR A 163 -3.00 20.88 -23.29
CA THR A 163 -1.97 20.97 -22.24
C THR A 163 -1.71 19.62 -21.56
N GLU A 164 -2.76 18.81 -21.37
CA GLU A 164 -2.65 17.50 -20.73
C GLU A 164 -1.83 16.48 -21.53
N LEU A 165 -1.66 16.68 -22.83
CA LEU A 165 -0.90 15.80 -23.73
C LEU A 165 0.53 16.27 -23.94
N THR A 166 0.92 17.44 -23.44
CA THR A 166 2.31 17.90 -23.57
C THR A 166 3.27 16.97 -22.81
N VAL A 167 4.50 16.80 -23.31
CA VAL A 167 5.52 15.93 -22.71
C VAL A 167 5.76 16.29 -21.23
N ASP A 168 5.78 17.59 -20.92
CA ASP A 168 5.96 18.07 -19.54
C ASP A 168 4.80 17.66 -18.63
N SER A 169 3.55 17.78 -19.09
CA SER A 169 2.36 17.36 -18.33
C SER A 169 2.32 15.85 -18.14
N LEU A 170 2.66 15.08 -19.19
CA LEU A 170 2.75 13.62 -19.12
C LEU A 170 3.84 13.17 -18.16
N THR A 171 4.98 13.85 -18.15
CA THR A 171 6.09 13.58 -17.21
C THR A 171 5.66 13.87 -15.78
N THR A 172 5.03 15.02 -15.54
CA THR A 172 4.46 15.37 -14.22
C THR A 172 3.44 14.33 -13.75
N PHE A 173 2.56 13.90 -14.66
CA PHE A 173 1.58 12.85 -14.32
C PHE A 173 2.26 11.53 -13.95
N ARG A 174 3.27 11.07 -14.71
CA ARG A 174 4.06 9.89 -14.39
C ARG A 174 4.72 10.01 -13.01
N ASP A 175 5.33 11.18 -12.69
CA ASP A 175 5.99 11.41 -11.41
C ASP A 175 4.99 11.35 -10.24
N ASN A 176 3.77 11.85 -10.43
CA ASN A 176 2.69 11.71 -9.46
C ASN A 176 2.29 10.24 -9.23
N LEU A 177 2.25 9.41 -10.29
CA LEU A 177 1.99 7.97 -10.16
C LEU A 177 3.10 7.26 -9.37
N GLN A 178 4.37 7.61 -9.61
CA GLN A 178 5.52 7.07 -8.87
C GLN A 178 5.47 7.48 -7.40
N THR A 179 5.14 8.74 -7.12
CA THR A 179 4.97 9.24 -5.75
C THR A 179 3.87 8.48 -5.03
N ALA A 180 2.70 8.35 -5.65
CA ALA A 180 1.58 7.61 -5.06
C ALA A 180 1.92 6.13 -4.75
N ASN A 181 2.73 5.46 -5.60
CA ASN A 181 3.23 4.13 -5.31
C ASN A 181 4.19 4.12 -4.10
N THR A 182 5.10 5.06 -4.03
CA THR A 182 6.07 5.19 -2.94
C THR A 182 5.38 5.48 -1.61
N ASP A 183 4.37 6.34 -1.62
CA ASP A 183 3.61 6.70 -0.42
C ASP A 183 2.89 5.48 0.18
N VAL A 184 2.31 4.62 -0.66
CA VAL A 184 1.67 3.37 -0.18
C VAL A 184 2.70 2.43 0.43
N ILE A 185 3.87 2.25 -0.19
CA ILE A 185 4.94 1.40 0.35
C ILE A 185 5.42 1.93 1.71
N ASN A 186 5.67 3.24 1.80
CA ASN A 186 6.11 3.87 3.04
C ASN A 186 5.07 3.75 4.16
N ALA A 187 3.80 3.93 3.84
CA ALA A 187 2.71 3.79 4.81
C ALA A 187 2.50 2.34 5.26
N GLU A 188 2.66 1.36 4.36
CA GLU A 188 2.62 -0.07 4.69
C GLU A 188 3.74 -0.45 5.67
N VAL A 189 4.97 0.03 5.41
CA VAL A 189 6.12 -0.17 6.31
C VAL A 189 5.86 0.49 7.67
N ALA A 190 5.35 1.71 7.70
CA ALA A 190 5.01 2.41 8.94
C ALA A 190 3.93 1.65 9.74
N TYR A 191 2.88 1.16 9.08
CA TYR A 191 1.83 0.36 9.71
C TYR A 191 2.38 -0.98 10.24
N SER A 192 3.25 -1.65 9.49
CA SER A 192 3.92 -2.88 9.94
C SER A 192 4.77 -2.64 11.18
N ASN A 193 5.58 -1.57 11.18
CA ASN A 193 6.43 -1.19 12.32
C ASN A 193 5.60 -0.84 13.57
N ALA A 194 4.50 -0.10 13.40
CA ALA A 194 3.60 0.22 14.51
C ALA A 194 3.01 -1.04 15.16
N ARG A 195 2.66 -2.06 14.35
CA ARG A 195 2.19 -3.36 14.85
C ARG A 195 3.27 -4.09 15.64
N ILE A 196 4.51 -4.09 15.15
CA ILE A 196 5.65 -4.71 15.84
C ILE A 196 5.89 -3.99 17.18
N SER A 197 5.89 -2.66 17.21
CA SER A 197 6.06 -1.87 18.44
C SER A 197 4.98 -2.17 19.47
N ARG A 198 3.71 -2.21 19.03
CA ARG A 198 2.59 -2.60 19.90
C ARG A 198 2.79 -4.01 20.46
N ASP A 199 3.15 -4.98 19.63
CA ASP A 199 3.31 -6.36 20.06
C ASP A 199 4.49 -6.50 21.03
N ASN A 200 5.57 -5.74 20.87
CA ASN A 200 6.67 -5.67 21.82
C ASN A 200 6.23 -5.15 23.19
N ILE A 201 5.48 -4.04 23.23
CA ILE A 201 4.99 -3.48 24.49
C ILE A 201 3.98 -4.41 25.19
N LEU A 202 3.15 -5.10 24.43
CA LEU A 202 2.11 -5.96 25.00
C LEU A 202 2.61 -7.35 25.41
N TYR A 203 3.52 -7.95 24.62
CA TYR A 203 3.80 -9.38 24.68
C TYR A 203 5.28 -9.75 24.82
N SER A 204 6.21 -8.79 25.00
CA SER A 204 7.61 -9.13 25.24
C SER A 204 7.75 -9.94 26.52
N GLU A 205 8.51 -11.03 26.45
CA GLU A 205 8.78 -11.93 27.56
C GLU A 205 9.39 -11.16 28.76
N ASN A 206 8.86 -11.37 29.94
CA ASN A 206 9.22 -10.78 31.23
C ASN A 206 9.03 -9.25 31.37
N THR A 207 8.73 -8.52 30.29
CA THR A 207 8.64 -7.05 30.32
C THR A 207 7.37 -6.50 29.66
N GLY A 208 6.68 -7.32 28.90
CA GLY A 208 5.43 -6.95 28.25
C GLY A 208 4.28 -6.79 29.25
N LEU A 209 3.26 -6.04 28.84
CA LEU A 209 2.10 -5.76 29.68
C LEU A 209 1.40 -7.04 30.16
N VAL A 210 1.29 -8.05 29.30
CA VAL A 210 0.60 -9.30 29.66
C VAL A 210 1.41 -10.09 30.70
N ASP A 211 2.72 -10.24 30.52
CA ASP A 211 3.57 -10.94 31.49
C ASP A 211 3.64 -10.18 32.81
N THR A 212 3.75 -8.85 32.77
CA THR A 212 3.74 -8.00 33.98
C THR A 212 2.41 -8.10 34.73
N ALA A 213 1.29 -8.36 34.07
CA ALA A 213 -0.01 -8.55 34.69
C ALA A 213 -0.15 -9.93 35.39
N LEU A 214 0.68 -10.89 35.03
CA LEU A 214 0.68 -12.25 35.62
C LEU A 214 1.63 -12.39 36.82
N ASP A 215 2.58 -11.45 36.99
CA ASP A 215 3.49 -11.36 38.14
C ASP A 215 2.82 -10.82 39.41
#